data_bd88068f3befe4a44d668880dbe63c37
#
_entry.id   bd88068f3befe4a44d668880dbe63c37
#
_cell.length_a   1.000
_cell.length_b   1.000
_cell.length_c   1.000
_cell.angle_alpha   90.00
_cell.angle_beta   90.00
_cell.angle_gamma   90.00
#
_symmetry.space_group_name_H-M   'P 1'
#
loop_
_entity.id
_entity.type
_entity.pdbx_description
1 polymer ?
#
loop_
_entity_poly.entity_id
_entity_poly.type
_entity_poly.pdbx_seq_one_letter_code
_entity_poly.pdbx_strand_id
1 'polypeptide(L)'
;MRGYSKQLVSVRLIASTLVMLLSLVAVAQAESQADGYTPAVFITGANRGLGLEFTRQYAAMGWTVIATARNPDGADDLQALAAEHPGLRIEQLDVTDFEQIDALAEKYKEQPLDVLLNNAGISGSPSPKQLFQRLDYSLFDDYMHVNALGPLKISEAFLPHVRAGRLKRIATVSSLGGSFAARDRMAPGTMFYRASKSALNMLMINVAEGVKKYDITVVLLNPGLVDTQGVLTEMNEKMNMGLDLTLIEASIAGMIDVIATAELESTGTIYQYTGQELEY
;
A
#
# COMPACT_ATOMS: atom_id res chain seq x y z
N MET A 1 -25.60 -38.76 -3.81
CA MET A 1 -24.14 -38.76 -4.07
C MET A 1 -23.73 -37.76 -5.17
N ARG A 2 -24.21 -36.47 -5.17
CA ARG A 2 -23.85 -35.45 -6.20
C ARG A 2 -23.22 -34.17 -5.63
N GLY A 3 -22.92 -34.14 -4.32
CA GLY A 3 -22.38 -32.91 -3.67
C GLY A 3 -20.85 -32.85 -3.51
N TYR A 4 -20.18 -33.99 -3.52
CA TYR A 4 -18.73 -34.06 -3.22
C TYR A 4 -17.79 -33.74 -4.39
N SER A 5 -18.27 -33.83 -5.64
CA SER A 5 -17.39 -33.61 -6.81
C SER A 5 -17.09 -32.13 -7.12
N LYS A 6 -17.98 -31.20 -6.74
CA LYS A 6 -17.80 -29.77 -7.00
C LYS A 6 -16.80 -29.08 -6.05
N GLN A 7 -16.72 -29.55 -4.80
CA GLN A 7 -15.73 -29.00 -3.84
C GLN A 7 -14.29 -29.44 -4.15
N LEU A 8 -14.08 -30.65 -4.64
CA LEU A 8 -12.76 -31.17 -5.02
C LEU A 8 -12.18 -30.49 -6.27
N VAL A 9 -13.03 -30.04 -7.19
CA VAL A 9 -12.59 -29.32 -8.40
C VAL A 9 -12.16 -27.89 -8.06
N SER A 10 -12.89 -27.19 -7.17
CA SER A 10 -12.52 -25.83 -6.76
C SER A 10 -11.22 -25.80 -5.94
N VAL A 11 -10.99 -26.76 -5.04
CA VAL A 11 -9.73 -26.82 -4.26
C VAL A 11 -8.52 -27.15 -5.17
N ARG A 12 -8.70 -28.00 -6.19
CA ARG A 12 -7.62 -28.30 -7.15
C ARG A 12 -7.30 -27.12 -8.08
N LEU A 13 -8.29 -26.32 -8.47
CA LEU A 13 -8.05 -25.12 -9.28
C LEU A 13 -7.30 -24.05 -8.48
N ILE A 14 -7.67 -23.82 -7.23
CA ILE A 14 -7.01 -22.86 -6.32
C ILE A 14 -5.57 -23.30 -6.04
N ALA A 15 -5.32 -24.58 -5.80
CA ALA A 15 -3.97 -25.08 -5.56
C ALA A 15 -3.08 -24.99 -6.81
N SER A 16 -3.60 -25.24 -8.02
CA SER A 16 -2.82 -25.10 -9.26
C SER A 16 -2.51 -23.64 -9.61
N THR A 17 -3.42 -22.70 -9.32
CA THR A 17 -3.16 -21.26 -9.54
C THR A 17 -2.12 -20.75 -8.55
N LEU A 18 -2.17 -21.17 -7.30
CA LEU A 18 -1.18 -20.79 -6.27
C LEU A 18 0.23 -21.31 -6.58
N VAL A 19 0.34 -22.54 -7.10
CA VAL A 19 1.63 -23.13 -7.52
C VAL A 19 2.18 -22.44 -8.77
N MET A 20 1.33 -21.99 -9.69
CA MET A 20 1.75 -21.27 -10.89
C MET A 20 2.20 -19.84 -10.58
N LEU A 21 1.55 -19.16 -9.63
CA LEU A 21 1.91 -17.83 -9.14
C LEU A 21 3.24 -17.84 -8.36
N LEU A 22 3.45 -18.83 -7.51
CA LEU A 22 4.74 -19.02 -6.81
C LEU A 22 5.89 -19.27 -7.80
N SER A 23 5.62 -19.90 -8.95
CA SER A 23 6.62 -20.12 -9.98
C SER A 23 6.98 -18.87 -10.77
N LEU A 24 6.05 -17.95 -11.02
CA LEU A 24 6.32 -16.69 -11.73
C LEU A 24 7.13 -15.72 -10.87
N VAL A 25 6.78 -15.57 -9.58
CA VAL A 25 7.57 -14.77 -8.62
C VAL A 25 8.97 -15.38 -8.45
N ALA A 26 9.08 -16.71 -8.37
CA ALA A 26 10.37 -17.39 -8.26
C ALA A 26 11.21 -17.25 -9.53
N VAL A 27 10.62 -17.19 -10.72
CA VAL A 27 11.34 -16.97 -11.99
C VAL A 27 11.85 -15.52 -12.07
N ALA A 28 11.05 -14.53 -11.72
CA ALA A 28 11.47 -13.12 -11.65
C ALA A 28 12.59 -12.92 -10.62
N GLN A 29 12.52 -13.61 -9.47
CA GLN A 29 13.58 -13.61 -8.47
C GLN A 29 14.84 -14.35 -8.95
N ALA A 30 14.71 -15.43 -9.69
CA ALA A 30 15.84 -16.19 -10.24
C ALA A 30 16.57 -15.40 -11.34
N GLU A 31 15.86 -14.66 -12.18
CA GLU A 31 16.46 -13.76 -13.18
C GLU A 31 17.19 -12.57 -12.53
N SER A 32 16.64 -12.02 -11.46
CA SER A 32 17.27 -10.94 -10.67
C SER A 32 18.56 -11.41 -9.97
N GLN A 33 18.63 -12.66 -9.52
CA GLN A 33 19.83 -13.24 -8.91
C GLN A 33 20.94 -13.56 -9.91
N ALA A 34 20.61 -13.76 -11.18
CA ALA A 34 21.58 -14.13 -12.21
C ALA A 34 22.57 -13.00 -12.56
N ASP A 35 22.21 -11.73 -12.34
CA ASP A 35 23.05 -10.56 -12.64
C ASP A 35 23.49 -9.76 -11.40
N GLY A 36 23.21 -10.28 -10.20
CA GLY A 36 23.58 -9.65 -8.93
C GLY A 36 22.75 -8.41 -8.57
N TYR A 37 21.64 -8.16 -9.26
CA TYR A 37 20.73 -7.04 -8.94
C TYR A 37 19.84 -7.39 -7.75
N THR A 38 19.78 -6.49 -6.76
CA THR A 38 18.84 -6.58 -5.63
C THR A 38 17.77 -5.51 -5.80
N PRO A 39 16.49 -5.89 -5.98
CA PRO A 39 15.40 -4.92 -6.10
C PRO A 39 15.26 -4.07 -4.84
N ALA A 40 14.78 -2.84 -5.01
CA ALA A 40 14.61 -1.91 -3.91
C ALA A 40 13.19 -1.35 -3.80
N VAL A 41 12.69 -1.23 -2.58
CA VAL A 41 11.40 -0.61 -2.26
C VAL A 41 11.57 0.51 -1.23
N PHE A 42 10.89 1.63 -1.47
CA PHE A 42 10.75 2.72 -0.50
C PHE A 42 9.33 2.70 0.07
N ILE A 43 9.18 2.63 1.41
CA ILE A 43 7.89 2.47 2.08
C ILE A 43 7.66 3.60 3.07
N THR A 44 6.56 4.36 2.91
CA THR A 44 6.19 5.38 3.88
C THR A 44 5.30 4.83 4.98
N GLY A 45 5.52 5.29 6.24
CA GLY A 45 4.71 4.88 7.39
C GLY A 45 4.88 3.39 7.75
N ALA A 46 6.15 2.93 7.79
CA ALA A 46 6.52 1.52 7.94
C ALA A 46 6.53 1.00 9.38
N ASN A 47 6.28 1.85 10.38
CA ASN A 47 6.49 1.51 11.79
C ASN A 47 5.40 0.65 12.42
N ARG A 48 4.26 0.45 11.77
CA ARG A 48 3.12 -0.35 12.27
C ARG A 48 2.14 -0.74 11.17
N GLY A 49 1.21 -1.66 11.51
CA GLY A 49 0.08 -2.01 10.66
C GLY A 49 0.52 -2.47 9.27
N LEU A 50 -0.18 -2.00 8.22
CA LEU A 50 0.08 -2.39 6.84
C LEU A 50 1.54 -2.12 6.42
N GLY A 51 2.08 -0.94 6.79
CA GLY A 51 3.45 -0.56 6.42
C GLY A 51 4.52 -1.46 7.03
N LEU A 52 4.36 -1.89 8.28
CA LEU A 52 5.26 -2.84 8.92
C LEU A 52 5.18 -4.22 8.26
N GLU A 53 3.98 -4.67 7.92
CA GLU A 53 3.81 -5.95 7.24
C GLU A 53 4.35 -5.92 5.80
N PHE A 54 4.16 -4.83 5.04
CA PHE A 54 4.85 -4.65 3.76
C PHE A 54 6.37 -4.75 3.92
N THR A 55 6.92 -4.06 4.93
CA THR A 55 8.35 -4.08 5.23
C THR A 55 8.84 -5.50 5.51
N ARG A 56 8.10 -6.25 6.33
CA ARG A 56 8.43 -7.65 6.66
C ARG A 56 8.45 -8.53 5.41
N GLN A 57 7.41 -8.46 4.58
CA GLN A 57 7.31 -9.32 3.40
C GLN A 57 8.37 -8.98 2.35
N TYR A 58 8.62 -7.69 2.05
CA TYR A 58 9.69 -7.31 1.12
C TYR A 58 11.08 -7.68 1.66
N ALA A 59 11.34 -7.50 2.96
CA ALA A 59 12.60 -7.91 3.58
C ALA A 59 12.80 -9.44 3.52
N ALA A 60 11.75 -10.22 3.78
CA ALA A 60 11.76 -11.68 3.66
C ALA A 60 12.00 -12.16 2.21
N MET A 61 11.62 -11.37 1.21
CA MET A 61 11.92 -11.62 -0.20
C MET A 61 13.35 -11.24 -0.58
N GLY A 62 14.16 -10.73 0.34
CA GLY A 62 15.56 -10.33 0.10
C GLY A 62 15.72 -9.00 -0.62
N TRP A 63 14.71 -8.14 -0.64
CA TRP A 63 14.79 -6.81 -1.22
C TRP A 63 15.58 -5.84 -0.35
N THR A 64 16.18 -4.83 -0.96
CA THR A 64 16.58 -3.63 -0.23
C THR A 64 15.33 -2.86 0.14
N VAL A 65 15.11 -2.63 1.44
CA VAL A 65 13.93 -1.91 1.93
C VAL A 65 14.36 -0.61 2.59
N ILE A 66 13.83 0.52 2.12
CA ILE A 66 13.95 1.81 2.77
C ILE A 66 12.61 2.10 3.44
N ALA A 67 12.54 1.82 4.74
CA ALA A 67 11.33 1.94 5.55
C ALA A 67 11.34 3.25 6.32
N THR A 68 10.26 4.04 6.24
CA THR A 68 10.23 5.34 6.90
C THR A 68 9.21 5.43 8.02
N ALA A 69 9.55 6.17 9.07
CA ALA A 69 8.69 6.49 10.18
C ALA A 69 8.92 7.92 10.68
N ARG A 70 7.90 8.58 11.23
CA ARG A 70 8.06 9.92 11.83
C ARG A 70 9.00 9.93 13.04
N ASN A 71 8.94 8.87 13.83
CA ASN A 71 9.81 8.65 15.00
C ASN A 71 10.44 7.25 14.90
N PRO A 72 11.60 7.10 14.24
CA PRO A 72 12.30 5.82 14.13
C PRO A 72 12.71 5.24 15.48
N ASP A 73 13.12 6.09 16.43
CA ASP A 73 13.60 5.65 17.76
C ASP A 73 12.51 4.98 18.60
N GLY A 74 11.25 5.32 18.35
CA GLY A 74 10.07 4.70 18.99
C GLY A 74 9.40 3.62 18.14
N ALA A 75 10.06 3.11 17.09
CA ALA A 75 9.52 2.10 16.19
C ALA A 75 10.14 0.71 16.50
N ASP A 76 9.91 0.19 17.72
CA ASP A 76 10.55 -1.00 18.24
C ASP A 76 10.41 -2.23 17.33
N ASP A 77 9.20 -2.50 16.79
CA ASP A 77 8.95 -3.62 15.90
C ASP A 77 9.73 -3.48 14.57
N LEU A 78 9.84 -2.24 14.05
CA LEU A 78 10.58 -1.97 12.83
C LEU A 78 12.08 -2.09 13.06
N GLN A 79 12.59 -1.67 14.23
CA GLN A 79 13.98 -1.82 14.61
C GLN A 79 14.34 -3.30 14.80
N ALA A 80 13.47 -4.08 15.45
CA ALA A 80 13.65 -5.52 15.58
C ALA A 80 13.76 -6.20 14.22
N LEU A 81 12.87 -5.84 13.29
CA LEU A 81 12.90 -6.35 11.93
C LEU A 81 14.18 -5.96 11.18
N ALA A 82 14.69 -4.73 11.37
CA ALA A 82 15.93 -4.27 10.75
C ALA A 82 17.17 -5.01 11.28
N ALA A 83 17.14 -5.43 12.55
CA ALA A 83 18.22 -6.23 13.12
C ALA A 83 18.33 -7.63 12.49
N GLU A 84 17.24 -8.17 11.99
CA GLU A 84 17.18 -9.49 11.33
C GLU A 84 17.47 -9.42 9.82
N HIS A 85 17.31 -8.24 9.19
CA HIS A 85 17.40 -8.06 7.74
C HIS A 85 18.43 -6.98 7.37
N PRO A 86 19.66 -7.32 7.00
CA PRO A 86 20.72 -6.35 6.67
C PRO A 86 20.40 -5.40 5.50
N GLY A 87 19.45 -5.78 4.61
CA GLY A 87 18.97 -4.95 3.51
C GLY A 87 17.94 -3.91 3.91
N LEU A 88 17.45 -3.91 5.16
CA LEU A 88 16.47 -2.97 5.67
C LEU A 88 17.15 -1.75 6.30
N ARG A 89 16.77 -0.57 5.84
CA ARG A 89 17.20 0.73 6.38
C ARG A 89 15.99 1.49 6.89
N ILE A 90 16.13 2.08 8.09
CA ILE A 90 15.07 2.89 8.69
C ILE A 90 15.45 4.36 8.56
N GLU A 91 14.52 5.17 8.04
CA GLU A 91 14.70 6.60 7.84
C GLU A 91 13.59 7.39 8.54
N GLN A 92 13.95 8.58 9.01
CA GLN A 92 12.95 9.52 9.51
C GLN A 92 12.25 10.22 8.36
N LEU A 93 10.91 10.22 8.37
CA LEU A 93 10.11 10.96 7.41
C LEU A 93 8.74 11.32 7.99
N ASP A 94 8.44 12.62 8.04
CA ASP A 94 7.08 13.14 8.09
C ASP A 94 6.63 13.44 6.66
N VAL A 95 5.58 12.77 6.20
CA VAL A 95 5.07 12.93 4.82
C VAL A 95 4.44 14.30 4.55
N THR A 96 4.29 15.13 5.59
CA THR A 96 3.82 16.53 5.49
C THR A 96 4.96 17.54 5.46
N ASP A 97 6.19 17.11 5.74
CA ASP A 97 7.40 17.94 5.69
C ASP A 97 8.06 17.80 4.31
N PHE A 98 7.78 18.74 3.43
CA PHE A 98 8.26 18.71 2.05
C PHE A 98 9.78 18.91 1.93
N GLU A 99 10.38 19.65 2.86
CA GLU A 99 11.85 19.83 2.90
C GLU A 99 12.52 18.51 3.30
N GLN A 100 11.96 17.79 4.26
CA GLN A 100 12.44 16.47 4.68
C GLN A 100 12.28 15.44 3.54
N ILE A 101 11.20 15.50 2.77
CA ILE A 101 11.01 14.64 1.59
C ILE A 101 12.11 14.89 0.56
N ASP A 102 12.37 16.15 0.21
CA ASP A 102 13.38 16.52 -0.78
C ASP A 102 14.79 16.16 -0.31
N ALA A 103 15.12 16.38 0.98
CA ALA A 103 16.39 16.00 1.57
C ALA A 103 16.60 14.46 1.54
N LEU A 104 15.55 13.68 1.80
CA LEU A 104 15.64 12.24 1.75
C LEU A 104 15.78 11.72 0.31
N ALA A 105 15.10 12.30 -0.65
CA ALA A 105 15.29 12.00 -2.06
C ALA A 105 16.73 12.29 -2.50
N GLU A 106 17.31 13.44 -2.14
CA GLU A 106 18.72 13.75 -2.45
C GLU A 106 19.69 12.78 -1.76
N LYS A 107 19.43 12.38 -0.51
CA LYS A 107 20.24 11.36 0.20
C LYS A 107 20.33 10.05 -0.58
N TYR A 108 19.25 9.66 -1.25
CA TYR A 108 19.15 8.40 -2.00
C TYR A 108 19.27 8.55 -3.51
N LYS A 109 19.76 9.68 -4.03
CA LYS A 109 19.80 10.01 -5.47
C LYS A 109 20.45 8.95 -6.37
N GLU A 110 21.38 8.17 -5.85
CA GLU A 110 22.05 7.07 -6.60
C GLU A 110 21.37 5.71 -6.39
N GLN A 111 20.28 5.64 -5.61
CA GLN A 111 19.57 4.41 -5.32
C GLN A 111 18.38 4.23 -6.30
N PRO A 112 18.44 3.30 -7.27
CA PRO A 112 17.27 2.94 -8.05
C PRO A 112 16.18 2.35 -7.14
N LEU A 113 14.93 2.68 -7.43
CA LEU A 113 13.77 2.12 -6.75
C LEU A 113 12.90 1.36 -7.74
N ASP A 114 12.66 0.10 -7.47
CA ASP A 114 11.72 -0.73 -8.22
C ASP A 114 10.28 -0.42 -7.85
N VAL A 115 10.07 -0.14 -6.56
CA VAL A 115 8.76 0.21 -6.01
C VAL A 115 8.88 1.43 -5.08
N LEU A 116 8.09 2.44 -5.36
CA LEU A 116 7.78 3.52 -4.44
C LEU A 116 6.41 3.26 -3.84
N LEU A 117 6.33 2.95 -2.53
CA LEU A 117 5.09 2.61 -1.85
C LEU A 117 4.63 3.72 -0.90
N ASN A 118 3.65 4.49 -1.33
CA ASN A 118 2.94 5.47 -0.51
C ASN A 118 1.91 4.76 0.37
N ASN A 119 2.31 4.39 1.58
CA ASN A 119 1.44 3.72 2.55
C ASN A 119 1.02 4.61 3.72
N ALA A 120 1.86 5.59 4.13
CA ALA A 120 1.52 6.49 5.22
C ALA A 120 0.14 7.13 5.06
N GLY A 121 -0.64 7.14 6.13
CA GLY A 121 -1.98 7.70 6.08
C GLY A 121 -2.65 7.81 7.45
N ILE A 122 -3.59 8.72 7.55
CA ILE A 122 -4.54 8.81 8.66
C ILE A 122 -5.70 7.87 8.34
N SER A 123 -6.07 7.02 9.29
CA SER A 123 -7.08 5.98 9.11
C SER A 123 -8.50 6.53 8.98
N GLY A 124 -9.37 5.72 8.35
CA GLY A 124 -10.80 5.99 8.18
C GLY A 124 -11.66 5.53 9.36
N SER A 125 -11.12 5.47 10.59
CA SER A 125 -11.92 5.14 11.77
C SER A 125 -13.06 6.14 11.95
N PRO A 126 -14.31 5.67 12.10
CA PRO A 126 -15.46 6.57 12.31
C PRO A 126 -15.27 7.47 13.53
N SER A 127 -15.57 8.76 13.37
CA SER A 127 -15.45 9.75 14.43
C SER A 127 -16.67 10.68 14.45
N PRO A 128 -17.25 10.99 15.63
CA PRO A 128 -18.29 12.01 15.74
C PRO A 128 -17.89 13.36 15.15
N LYS A 129 -16.58 13.69 15.15
CA LYS A 129 -16.00 14.91 14.57
C LYS A 129 -16.01 14.94 13.04
N GLN A 130 -16.36 13.87 12.40
CA GLN A 130 -16.50 13.74 10.94
C GLN A 130 -17.95 13.47 10.51
N LEU A 131 -18.94 13.62 11.41
CA LEU A 131 -20.35 13.59 11.06
C LEU A 131 -20.83 14.95 10.55
N PHE A 132 -21.64 14.95 9.48
CA PHE A 132 -22.30 16.17 9.02
C PHE A 132 -23.06 16.83 10.16
N GLN A 133 -22.99 18.14 10.29
CA GLN A 133 -23.48 18.99 11.40
C GLN A 133 -22.65 18.90 12.70
N ARG A 134 -21.59 18.09 12.79
CA ARG A 134 -20.67 17.99 13.94
C ARG A 134 -19.21 18.02 13.51
N LEU A 135 -18.94 18.55 12.30
CA LEU A 135 -17.60 18.55 11.71
C LEU A 135 -16.65 19.43 12.53
N ASP A 136 -15.50 18.86 12.86
CA ASP A 136 -14.34 19.59 13.35
C ASP A 136 -13.43 19.91 12.16
N TYR A 137 -13.58 21.10 11.58
CA TYR A 137 -12.86 21.51 10.38
C TYR A 137 -11.35 21.58 10.57
N SER A 138 -10.84 21.65 11.81
CA SER A 138 -9.40 21.62 12.09
C SER A 138 -8.73 20.31 11.66
N LEU A 139 -9.50 19.24 11.48
CA LEU A 139 -8.99 17.94 11.01
C LEU A 139 -8.83 17.88 9.49
N PHE A 140 -9.48 18.77 8.74
CA PHE A 140 -9.53 18.67 7.26
C PHE A 140 -8.14 18.72 6.64
N ASP A 141 -7.34 19.69 7.06
CA ASP A 141 -5.99 19.90 6.51
C ASP A 141 -5.08 18.71 6.80
N ASP A 142 -5.14 18.11 7.99
CA ASP A 142 -4.36 16.93 8.34
C ASP A 142 -4.68 15.76 7.42
N TYR A 143 -5.98 15.49 7.16
CA TYR A 143 -6.39 14.43 6.25
C TYR A 143 -5.91 14.70 4.82
N MET A 144 -6.00 15.93 4.35
CA MET A 144 -5.57 16.29 2.98
C MET A 144 -4.04 16.24 2.84
N HIS A 145 -3.30 16.81 3.80
CA HIS A 145 -1.84 16.82 3.73
C HIS A 145 -1.25 15.40 3.81
N VAL A 146 -1.69 14.59 4.78
CA VAL A 146 -1.13 13.27 4.98
C VAL A 146 -1.58 12.29 3.89
N ASN A 147 -2.89 12.25 3.57
CA ASN A 147 -3.43 11.21 2.71
C ASN A 147 -3.37 11.52 1.21
N ALA A 148 -3.22 12.79 0.81
CA ALA A 148 -3.26 13.20 -0.59
C ALA A 148 -2.01 13.95 -1.04
N LEU A 149 -1.64 15.05 -0.38
CA LEU A 149 -0.49 15.86 -0.80
C LEU A 149 0.86 15.19 -0.53
N GLY A 150 1.00 14.50 0.61
CA GLY A 150 2.21 13.75 0.94
C GLY A 150 2.57 12.71 -0.13
N PRO A 151 1.66 11.78 -0.47
CA PRO A 151 1.87 10.83 -1.57
C PRO A 151 2.22 11.49 -2.91
N LEU A 152 1.58 12.61 -3.24
CA LEU A 152 1.90 13.36 -4.47
C LEU A 152 3.32 13.91 -4.44
N LYS A 153 3.69 14.63 -3.37
CA LYS A 153 5.04 15.22 -3.20
C LYS A 153 6.13 14.15 -3.20
N ILE A 154 5.92 13.03 -2.51
CA ILE A 154 6.86 11.90 -2.48
C ILE A 154 7.01 11.31 -3.89
N SER A 155 5.89 11.12 -4.62
CA SER A 155 5.94 10.59 -5.99
C SER A 155 6.71 11.51 -6.93
N GLU A 156 6.62 12.84 -6.75
CA GLU A 156 7.39 13.82 -7.51
C GLU A 156 8.89 13.77 -7.15
N ALA A 157 9.24 13.82 -5.87
CA ALA A 157 10.63 13.86 -5.40
C ALA A 157 11.40 12.58 -5.75
N PHE A 158 10.75 11.40 -5.64
CA PHE A 158 11.36 10.10 -5.92
C PHE A 158 11.17 9.63 -7.36
N LEU A 159 10.59 10.41 -8.25
CA LEU A 159 10.41 10.05 -9.66
C LEU A 159 11.73 9.67 -10.37
N PRO A 160 12.86 10.39 -10.17
CA PRO A 160 14.14 10.00 -10.77
C PRO A 160 14.60 8.59 -10.35
N HIS A 161 14.38 8.23 -9.08
CA HIS A 161 14.74 6.94 -8.50
C HIS A 161 13.91 5.80 -9.13
N VAL A 162 12.59 5.98 -9.26
CA VAL A 162 11.70 5.00 -9.90
C VAL A 162 12.03 4.85 -11.38
N ARG A 163 12.37 5.93 -12.07
CA ARG A 163 12.82 5.87 -13.48
C ARG A 163 14.09 5.04 -13.66
N ALA A 164 14.97 5.05 -12.67
CA ALA A 164 16.22 4.28 -12.66
C ALA A 164 16.03 2.82 -12.26
N GLY A 165 14.92 2.46 -11.61
CA GLY A 165 14.57 1.09 -11.24
C GLY A 165 14.19 0.23 -12.44
N ARG A 166 14.16 -1.08 -12.23
CA ARG A 166 13.81 -2.06 -13.29
C ARG A 166 12.30 -2.30 -13.36
N LEU A 167 11.64 -2.51 -12.21
CA LEU A 167 10.20 -2.78 -12.16
C LEU A 167 9.35 -1.53 -12.43
N LYS A 168 9.80 -0.35 -11.97
CA LYS A 168 9.20 0.96 -12.23
C LYS A 168 7.75 1.06 -11.76
N ARG A 169 7.51 0.91 -10.44
CA ARG A 169 6.18 0.98 -9.84
C ARG A 169 6.06 2.15 -8.86
N ILE A 170 4.96 2.87 -8.97
CA ILE A 170 4.47 3.76 -7.90
C ILE A 170 3.18 3.13 -7.38
N ALA A 171 3.23 2.61 -6.16
CA ALA A 171 2.08 2.02 -5.50
C ALA A 171 1.57 2.94 -4.40
N THR A 172 0.25 3.05 -4.26
CA THR A 172 -0.37 3.93 -3.27
C THR A 172 -1.51 3.22 -2.56
N VAL A 173 -1.42 3.12 -1.24
CA VAL A 173 -2.51 2.55 -0.43
C VAL A 173 -3.66 3.53 -0.38
N SER A 174 -4.69 3.23 -1.15
CA SER A 174 -5.95 3.95 -1.18
C SER A 174 -7.00 3.26 -0.28
N SER A 175 -8.26 3.38 -0.62
CA SER A 175 -9.39 2.78 0.10
C SER A 175 -10.62 2.76 -0.79
N LEU A 176 -11.47 1.77 -0.59
CA LEU A 176 -12.84 1.79 -1.12
C LEU A 176 -13.59 3.07 -0.70
N GLY A 177 -13.21 3.68 0.44
CA GLY A 177 -13.76 4.96 0.90
C GLY A 177 -13.53 6.13 -0.04
N GLY A 178 -12.52 6.07 -0.92
CA GLY A 178 -12.25 7.07 -1.95
C GLY A 178 -13.04 6.88 -3.25
N SER A 179 -13.78 5.78 -3.41
CA SER A 179 -14.58 5.50 -4.60
C SER A 179 -15.99 6.10 -4.49
N PHE A 180 -16.45 6.78 -5.54
CA PHE A 180 -17.84 7.24 -5.68
C PHE A 180 -18.80 6.07 -5.93
N ALA A 181 -18.35 5.03 -6.62
CA ALA A 181 -19.14 3.81 -6.85
C ALA A 181 -19.46 3.06 -5.55
N ALA A 182 -18.61 3.20 -4.52
CA ALA A 182 -18.77 2.56 -3.22
C ALA A 182 -19.40 3.48 -2.14
N ARG A 183 -20.04 4.58 -2.53
CA ARG A 183 -20.57 5.59 -1.60
C ARG A 183 -21.46 5.04 -0.48
N ASP A 184 -22.21 3.98 -0.76
CA ASP A 184 -23.19 3.39 0.16
C ASP A 184 -22.59 2.31 1.09
N ARG A 185 -21.29 2.00 0.94
CA ARG A 185 -20.61 0.92 1.66
C ARG A 185 -19.79 1.40 2.86
N MET A 186 -19.71 2.70 3.10
CA MET A 186 -18.86 3.28 4.14
C MET A 186 -19.66 3.70 5.37
N ALA A 187 -19.07 3.48 6.54
CA ALA A 187 -19.64 3.92 7.80
C ALA A 187 -19.76 5.47 7.86
N PRO A 188 -20.81 6.02 8.50
CA PRO A 188 -20.88 7.43 8.85
C PRO A 188 -19.68 7.88 9.68
N GLY A 189 -19.37 9.18 9.67
CA GLY A 189 -18.27 9.73 10.48
C GLY A 189 -16.88 9.55 9.89
N THR A 190 -16.80 9.42 8.56
CA THR A 190 -15.53 9.26 7.81
C THR A 190 -15.39 10.33 6.70
N MET A 191 -16.03 11.49 6.86
CA MET A 191 -16.19 12.46 5.76
C MET A 191 -14.84 12.97 5.22
N PHE A 192 -13.95 13.46 6.09
CA PHE A 192 -12.66 14.01 5.66
C PHE A 192 -11.71 12.92 5.17
N TYR A 193 -11.77 11.73 5.79
CA TYR A 193 -11.04 10.57 5.29
C TYR A 193 -11.44 10.22 3.86
N ARG A 194 -12.74 10.10 3.60
CA ARG A 194 -13.26 9.77 2.27
C ARG A 194 -12.88 10.84 1.25
N ALA A 195 -13.04 12.12 1.60
CA ALA A 195 -12.64 13.23 0.75
C ALA A 195 -11.15 13.17 0.40
N SER A 196 -10.28 12.90 1.40
CA SER A 196 -8.85 12.79 1.19
C SER A 196 -8.46 11.60 0.32
N LYS A 197 -9.15 10.45 0.45
CA LYS A 197 -8.89 9.28 -0.41
C LYS A 197 -9.42 9.47 -1.83
N SER A 198 -10.52 10.20 -2.04
CA SER A 198 -10.98 10.60 -3.38
C SER A 198 -9.99 11.58 -4.03
N ALA A 199 -9.47 12.55 -3.26
CA ALA A 199 -8.44 13.47 -3.74
C ALA A 199 -7.15 12.72 -4.10
N LEU A 200 -6.71 11.78 -3.24
CA LEU A 200 -5.57 10.91 -3.52
C LEU A 200 -5.75 10.16 -4.85
N ASN A 201 -6.90 9.51 -5.04
CA ASN A 201 -7.19 8.77 -6.27
C ASN A 201 -7.03 9.67 -7.50
N MET A 202 -7.66 10.85 -7.50
CA MET A 202 -7.58 11.78 -8.62
C MET A 202 -6.15 12.27 -8.87
N LEU A 203 -5.39 12.60 -7.82
CA LEU A 203 -4.00 13.03 -7.94
C LEU A 203 -3.14 11.91 -8.54
N MET A 204 -3.29 10.67 -8.05
CA MET A 204 -2.49 9.55 -8.54
C MET A 204 -2.84 9.10 -9.95
N ILE A 205 -4.09 9.27 -10.40
CA ILE A 205 -4.48 9.10 -11.81
C ILE A 205 -3.74 10.11 -12.70
N ASN A 206 -3.68 11.38 -12.29
CA ASN A 206 -2.93 12.40 -13.02
C ASN A 206 -1.42 12.11 -13.03
N VAL A 207 -0.87 11.61 -11.92
CA VAL A 207 0.52 11.12 -11.89
C VAL A 207 0.71 9.99 -12.90
N ALA A 208 -0.21 9.00 -12.95
CA ALA A 208 -0.15 7.87 -13.89
C ALA A 208 -0.04 8.34 -15.33
N GLU A 209 -0.89 9.26 -15.75
CA GLU A 209 -0.84 9.85 -17.10
C GLU A 209 0.48 10.59 -17.36
N GLY A 210 0.97 11.34 -16.36
CA GLY A 210 2.21 12.12 -16.47
C GLY A 210 3.47 11.26 -16.57
N VAL A 211 3.50 10.08 -15.95
CA VAL A 211 4.67 9.20 -15.88
C VAL A 211 4.67 8.05 -16.87
N LYS A 212 3.55 7.80 -17.56
CA LYS A 212 3.38 6.73 -18.56
C LYS A 212 4.48 6.72 -19.63
N LYS A 213 4.92 7.90 -20.06
CA LYS A 213 6.03 8.10 -21.01
C LYS A 213 7.40 7.60 -20.52
N TYR A 214 7.51 7.23 -19.26
CA TYR A 214 8.73 6.67 -18.64
C TYR A 214 8.59 5.17 -18.36
N ASP A 215 7.53 4.52 -18.85
CA ASP A 215 7.17 3.12 -18.58
C ASP A 215 6.94 2.84 -17.09
N ILE A 216 6.45 3.85 -16.34
CA ILE A 216 6.12 3.70 -14.92
C ILE A 216 4.63 3.38 -14.79
N THR A 217 4.34 2.27 -14.13
CA THR A 217 2.97 1.90 -13.76
C THR A 217 2.62 2.43 -12.37
N VAL A 218 1.52 3.16 -12.28
CA VAL A 218 0.95 3.63 -11.01
C VAL A 218 -0.22 2.73 -10.63
N VAL A 219 -0.21 2.17 -9.43
CA VAL A 219 -1.28 1.31 -8.92
C VAL A 219 -1.85 1.88 -7.62
N LEU A 220 -3.17 1.94 -7.54
CA LEU A 220 -3.87 2.29 -6.32
C LEU A 220 -4.42 1.02 -5.68
N LEU A 221 -4.22 0.87 -4.37
CA LEU A 221 -4.46 -0.38 -3.66
C LEU A 221 -5.53 -0.20 -2.58
N ASN A 222 -6.54 -1.05 -2.58
CA ASN A 222 -7.47 -1.19 -1.47
C ASN A 222 -7.13 -2.45 -0.68
N PRO A 223 -6.72 -2.31 0.61
CA PRO A 223 -6.29 -3.44 1.43
C PRO A 223 -7.42 -4.35 1.90
N GLY A 224 -8.68 -3.99 1.66
CA GLY A 224 -9.83 -4.62 2.30
C GLY A 224 -10.08 -4.06 3.70
N LEU A 225 -10.89 -4.78 4.47
CA LEU A 225 -11.18 -4.41 5.85
C LEU A 225 -10.18 -5.08 6.79
N VAL A 226 -9.02 -4.45 6.94
CA VAL A 226 -7.92 -4.96 7.78
C VAL A 226 -7.95 -4.30 9.14
N ASP A 227 -7.94 -5.09 10.20
CA ASP A 227 -7.82 -4.59 11.57
C ASP A 227 -6.35 -4.54 12.01
N THR A 228 -5.76 -3.37 11.94
CA THR A 228 -4.35 -3.16 12.31
C THR A 228 -4.14 -2.87 13.80
N GLN A 229 -5.22 -2.72 14.59
CA GLN A 229 -5.16 -2.31 16.00
C GLN A 229 -6.01 -3.17 16.93
N GLY A 230 -6.68 -4.19 16.43
CA GLY A 230 -7.58 -5.06 17.21
C GLY A 230 -8.96 -4.45 17.50
N VAL A 231 -9.18 -3.18 17.14
CA VAL A 231 -10.41 -2.45 17.46
C VAL A 231 -11.61 -2.99 16.69
N LEU A 232 -11.46 -3.27 15.41
CA LEU A 232 -12.54 -3.81 14.58
C LEU A 232 -12.89 -5.23 15.00
N THR A 233 -11.90 -6.04 15.34
CA THR A 233 -12.06 -7.39 15.86
C THR A 233 -12.89 -7.37 17.14
N GLU A 234 -12.49 -6.54 18.10
CA GLU A 234 -13.19 -6.39 19.39
C GLU A 234 -14.64 -5.91 19.21
N MET A 235 -14.87 -4.91 18.34
CA MET A 235 -16.21 -4.42 18.02
C MET A 235 -17.05 -5.48 17.32
N ASN A 236 -16.48 -6.22 16.37
CA ASN A 236 -17.17 -7.27 15.63
C ASN A 236 -17.65 -8.39 16.57
N GLU A 237 -16.80 -8.81 17.49
CA GLU A 237 -17.16 -9.81 18.51
C GLU A 237 -18.22 -9.30 19.50
N LYS A 238 -18.03 -8.09 20.06
CA LYS A 238 -18.96 -7.54 21.07
C LYS A 238 -20.35 -7.20 20.53
N MET A 239 -20.41 -6.72 19.30
CA MET A 239 -21.63 -6.21 18.67
C MET A 239 -22.23 -7.19 17.65
N ASN A 240 -21.59 -8.34 17.42
CA ASN A 240 -21.99 -9.34 16.43
C ASN A 240 -22.28 -8.72 15.06
N MET A 241 -21.34 -7.87 14.58
CA MET A 241 -21.53 -7.06 13.37
C MET A 241 -21.44 -7.85 12.07
N GLY A 242 -20.94 -9.10 12.12
CA GLY A 242 -20.76 -9.96 10.93
C GLY A 242 -19.76 -9.38 9.93
N LEU A 243 -18.74 -8.62 10.39
CA LEU A 243 -17.70 -8.09 9.52
C LEU A 243 -16.79 -9.21 9.06
N ASP A 244 -16.55 -9.27 7.75
CA ASP A 244 -15.55 -10.14 7.15
C ASP A 244 -14.20 -9.40 7.15
N LEU A 245 -13.38 -9.67 8.17
CA LEU A 245 -12.08 -9.05 8.35
C LEU A 245 -11.02 -9.78 7.53
N THR A 246 -10.22 -9.01 6.80
CA THR A 246 -9.09 -9.53 6.03
C THR A 246 -7.86 -9.66 6.92
N LEU A 247 -7.20 -10.82 6.89
CA LEU A 247 -5.91 -11.02 7.55
C LEU A 247 -4.87 -10.08 6.93
N ILE A 248 -4.08 -9.42 7.78
CA ILE A 248 -3.11 -8.42 7.33
C ILE A 248 -2.06 -9.04 6.37
N GLU A 249 -1.58 -10.23 6.69
CA GLU A 249 -0.60 -10.96 5.89
C GLU A 249 -1.14 -11.29 4.48
N ALA A 250 -2.39 -11.73 4.40
CA ALA A 250 -3.04 -12.05 3.13
C ALA A 250 -3.31 -10.79 2.30
N SER A 251 -3.73 -9.70 2.96
CA SER A 251 -3.92 -8.41 2.31
C SER A 251 -2.64 -7.90 1.69
N ILE A 252 -1.54 -7.94 2.45
CA ILE A 252 -0.23 -7.45 1.98
C ILE A 252 0.33 -8.34 0.87
N ALA A 253 0.28 -9.66 1.03
CA ALA A 253 0.74 -10.59 -0.01
C ALA A 253 0.00 -10.33 -1.34
N GLY A 254 -1.32 -10.16 -1.30
CA GLY A 254 -2.09 -9.85 -2.49
C GLY A 254 -1.78 -8.48 -3.09
N MET A 255 -1.56 -7.44 -2.27
CA MET A 255 -1.17 -6.14 -2.78
C MET A 255 0.24 -6.15 -3.39
N ILE A 256 1.19 -6.91 -2.84
CA ILE A 256 2.53 -7.11 -3.43
C ILE A 256 2.40 -7.79 -4.79
N ASP A 257 1.54 -8.80 -4.91
CA ASP A 257 1.28 -9.48 -6.18
C ASP A 257 0.70 -8.52 -7.23
N VAL A 258 -0.27 -7.69 -6.86
CA VAL A 258 -0.81 -6.63 -7.73
C VAL A 258 0.30 -5.66 -8.18
N ILE A 259 1.17 -5.20 -7.27
CA ILE A 259 2.29 -4.31 -7.60
C ILE A 259 3.24 -4.98 -8.61
N ALA A 260 3.51 -6.26 -8.43
CA ALA A 260 4.45 -7.01 -9.28
C ALA A 260 3.87 -7.26 -10.68
N THR A 261 2.58 -7.53 -10.79
CA THR A 261 1.93 -8.02 -12.02
C THR A 261 1.16 -6.95 -12.80
N ALA A 262 0.93 -5.76 -12.22
CA ALA A 262 0.21 -4.68 -12.92
C ALA A 262 0.96 -4.26 -14.19
N GLU A 263 0.21 -4.14 -15.29
CA GLU A 263 0.73 -3.74 -16.59
C GLU A 263 0.60 -2.23 -16.83
N LEU A 264 1.36 -1.68 -17.75
CA LEU A 264 1.36 -0.24 -18.08
C LEU A 264 -0.01 0.22 -18.62
N GLU A 265 -0.72 -0.65 -19.31
CA GLU A 265 -2.05 -0.41 -19.87
C GLU A 265 -3.09 -0.14 -18.79
N SER A 266 -2.92 -0.73 -17.62
CA SER A 266 -3.80 -0.56 -16.45
C SER A 266 -3.30 0.49 -15.46
N THR A 267 -2.31 1.33 -15.88
CA THR A 267 -1.80 2.39 -15.00
C THR A 267 -2.91 3.33 -14.55
N GLY A 268 -2.93 3.67 -13.27
CA GLY A 268 -3.97 4.51 -12.66
C GLY A 268 -5.17 3.72 -12.12
N THR A 269 -5.27 2.41 -12.32
CA THR A 269 -6.38 1.59 -11.82
C THR A 269 -6.31 1.38 -10.31
N ILE A 270 -7.48 1.32 -9.66
CA ILE A 270 -7.62 0.89 -8.26
C ILE A 270 -7.85 -0.62 -8.23
N TYR A 271 -7.05 -1.31 -7.44
CA TYR A 271 -7.19 -2.75 -7.23
C TYR A 271 -7.55 -3.08 -5.79
N GLN A 272 -8.46 -4.03 -5.63
CA GLN A 272 -8.59 -4.78 -4.38
C GLN A 272 -7.32 -5.61 -4.18
N TYR A 273 -6.93 -5.88 -2.92
CA TYR A 273 -5.79 -6.74 -2.61
C TYR A 273 -5.85 -8.12 -3.30
N THR A 274 -7.02 -8.57 -3.73
CA THR A 274 -7.22 -9.82 -4.48
C THR A 274 -6.88 -9.74 -5.97
N GLY A 275 -6.46 -8.58 -6.47
CA GLY A 275 -6.24 -8.33 -7.89
C GLY A 275 -7.47 -7.90 -8.67
N GLN A 276 -8.64 -7.86 -8.04
CA GLN A 276 -9.85 -7.36 -8.69
C GLN A 276 -9.79 -5.84 -8.89
N GLU A 277 -10.08 -5.37 -10.09
CA GLU A 277 -10.26 -3.95 -10.36
C GLU A 277 -11.51 -3.40 -9.66
N LEU A 278 -11.38 -2.19 -9.13
CA LEU A 278 -12.46 -1.48 -8.47
C LEU A 278 -12.87 -0.25 -9.29
N GLU A 279 -14.16 0.05 -9.31
CA GLU A 279 -14.69 1.27 -9.91
C GLU A 279 -14.42 2.49 -9.00
N TYR A 280 -14.21 3.66 -9.64
CA TYR A 280 -13.99 4.94 -8.96
C TYR A 280 -15.25 5.54 -8.35
#